data_f8d0b06579cf0d59846c3fd181290286
#
_entry.id   f8d0b06579cf0d59846c3fd181290286
#
_cell.length_a   1.000
_cell.length_b   1.000
_cell.length_c   1.000
_cell.angle_alpha   90.00
_cell.angle_beta   90.00
_cell.angle_gamma   90.00
#
_symmetry.space_group_name_H-M   'P 1'
#
loop_
_entity.id
_entity.type
_entity.pdbx_description
1 polymer ?
#
loop_
_entity_poly.entity_id
_entity_poly.type
_entity_poly.pdbx_seq_one_letter_code
_entity_poly.pdbx_strand_id
1 'polypeptide(L)'
;MEPAMHRANSAIAAGVMLAESDNLVRPLPGLLDGLSRADCNRLRAIGREKALEAGQLVWSQGDTQAGIYLISEGRIRSYYAAPSGREVTLAYWFPGNFVGGPDIFGTGPHMWTSVAAERSRLTFMPGPALRRLALESPTIAVALLDALAFKARCYSAMAQMLGTRSVTERLHSLLIFLSHVYGVKRGGEIVVGMPFTHGDLANLIGSTRQWVTVQLARLQEEGVIRYVISILDLSTLGQGME
;
A
#
# COMPACT_ATOMS: atom_id res chain seq x y z
N MET A 1 18.19 -4.23 18.06
CA MET A 1 18.49 -4.02 16.62
C MET A 1 17.18 -4.02 15.83
N GLU A 2 16.24 -3.14 16.21
CA GLU A 2 14.84 -3.15 15.74
C GLU A 2 14.21 -1.82 15.31
N PRO A 3 14.98 -0.75 14.99
CA PRO A 3 14.36 0.48 14.51
C PRO A 3 14.31 0.63 12.98
N ALA A 4 14.97 -0.22 12.21
CA ALA A 4 15.05 -0.05 10.76
C ALA A 4 13.81 -0.58 10.00
N MET A 5 13.14 -1.61 10.51
CA MET A 5 11.95 -2.20 9.87
C MET A 5 10.71 -1.32 9.97
N HIS A 6 10.59 -0.51 11.02
CA HIS A 6 9.44 0.38 11.20
C HIS A 6 9.46 1.61 10.28
N ARG A 7 10.65 2.07 9.84
CA ARG A 7 10.80 3.22 8.95
C ARG A 7 10.53 2.92 7.47
N ALA A 8 10.69 1.67 7.05
CA ALA A 8 10.45 1.26 5.67
C ALA A 8 8.96 1.10 5.33
N ASN A 9 8.11 0.82 6.32
CA ASN A 9 6.70 0.49 6.09
C ASN A 9 5.80 1.65 5.68
N SER A 10 6.22 2.91 5.82
CA SER A 10 5.36 4.06 5.53
C SER A 10 5.43 4.56 4.07
N ALA A 11 6.25 3.97 3.21
CA ALA A 11 6.64 4.58 1.94
C ALA A 11 6.07 3.93 0.67
N ILE A 12 5.25 2.88 0.77
CA ILE A 12 4.77 2.21 -0.45
C ILE A 12 3.31 2.51 -0.76
N ALA A 13 3.07 3.69 -1.21
CA ALA A 13 2.00 3.90 -2.16
C ALA A 13 2.57 3.62 -3.55
N ALA A 14 1.88 2.83 -4.37
CA ALA A 14 2.37 2.42 -5.69
C ALA A 14 2.83 3.60 -6.56
N GLY A 15 2.27 4.79 -6.35
CA GLY A 15 2.63 5.99 -7.07
C GLY A 15 3.93 6.66 -6.62
N VAL A 16 4.33 6.56 -5.34
CA VAL A 16 5.61 7.11 -4.84
C VAL A 16 6.78 6.29 -5.36
N MET A 17 6.55 5.02 -5.64
CA MET A 17 7.55 4.10 -6.20
C MET A 17 8.17 4.56 -7.51
N LEU A 18 7.52 5.42 -8.25
CA LEU A 18 7.81 5.64 -9.66
C LEU A 18 8.08 7.10 -9.98
N ALA A 19 8.11 7.94 -8.97
CA ALA A 19 8.48 9.35 -9.13
C ALA A 19 10.00 9.49 -9.27
N GLU A 20 10.43 10.27 -10.24
CA GLU A 20 11.83 10.49 -10.60
C GLU A 20 12.63 11.30 -9.58
N SER A 21 12.03 11.74 -8.48
CA SER A 21 12.72 12.57 -7.49
C SER A 21 12.86 11.87 -6.15
N ASP A 22 14.09 11.78 -5.64
CA ASP A 22 14.47 11.32 -4.29
C ASP A 22 13.66 11.99 -3.15
N ASN A 23 13.06 13.15 -3.41
CA ASN A 23 12.24 13.90 -2.47
C ASN A 23 10.87 13.29 -2.16
N LEU A 24 10.40 12.31 -2.94
CA LEU A 24 9.11 11.63 -2.72
C LEU A 24 9.24 10.37 -1.85
N VAL A 25 10.47 9.91 -1.60
CA VAL A 25 10.78 8.71 -0.82
C VAL A 25 10.90 9.00 0.69
N ARG A 26 10.58 10.22 1.15
CA ARG A 26 10.55 10.49 2.59
C ARG A 26 9.46 9.64 3.24
N PRO A 27 9.79 8.89 4.32
CA PRO A 27 8.78 8.30 5.17
C PRO A 27 7.86 9.42 5.62
N LEU A 28 6.61 9.41 5.15
CA LEU A 28 5.65 10.40 5.60
C LEU A 28 5.13 9.99 6.97
N PRO A 29 4.96 10.96 7.86
CA PRO A 29 4.38 10.68 9.16
C PRO A 29 3.02 10.02 8.96
N GLY A 30 2.73 9.01 9.76
CA GLY A 30 1.40 8.45 9.86
C GLY A 30 0.40 9.52 10.31
N LEU A 31 -0.87 9.27 10.10
CA LEU A 31 -1.95 10.20 10.47
C LEU A 31 -1.84 10.71 11.92
N LEU A 32 -1.30 9.89 12.83
CA LEU A 32 -1.19 10.22 14.25
C LEU A 32 0.15 10.85 14.65
N ASP A 33 1.18 10.80 13.82
CA ASP A 33 2.56 11.09 14.23
C ASP A 33 2.81 12.56 14.59
N GLY A 34 2.05 13.48 14.04
CA GLY A 34 2.15 14.92 14.33
C GLY A 34 1.14 15.42 15.36
N LEU A 35 0.28 14.54 15.90
CA LEU A 35 -0.80 14.91 16.79
C LEU A 35 -0.40 14.87 18.27
N SER A 36 -1.02 15.74 19.06
CA SER A 36 -0.90 15.68 20.53
C SER A 36 -1.49 14.36 21.05
N ARG A 37 -1.03 13.94 22.24
CA ARG A 37 -1.62 12.76 22.92
C ARG A 37 -3.13 12.92 23.14
N ALA A 38 -3.60 14.14 23.39
CA ALA A 38 -5.02 14.44 23.56
C ALA A 38 -5.80 14.22 22.27
N ASP A 39 -5.30 14.72 21.11
CA ASP A 39 -5.94 14.53 19.81
C ASP A 39 -5.90 13.06 19.36
N CYS A 40 -4.80 12.36 19.61
CA CYS A 40 -4.72 10.90 19.37
C CYS A 40 -5.78 10.14 20.17
N ASN A 41 -5.98 10.50 21.45
CA ASN A 41 -6.99 9.87 22.29
C ASN A 41 -8.42 10.20 21.82
N ARG A 42 -8.68 11.41 21.34
CA ARG A 42 -9.98 11.80 20.76
C ARG A 42 -10.28 11.00 19.50
N LEU A 43 -9.31 10.82 18.61
CA LEU A 43 -9.45 9.98 17.42
C LEU A 43 -9.70 8.50 17.78
N ARG A 44 -8.97 7.96 18.76
CA ARG A 44 -9.19 6.59 19.23
C ARG A 44 -10.58 6.41 19.87
N ALA A 45 -11.07 7.41 20.58
CA ALA A 45 -12.37 7.34 21.26
C ALA A 45 -13.57 7.21 20.29
N ILE A 46 -13.46 7.73 19.07
CA ILE A 46 -14.49 7.53 18.02
C ILE A 46 -14.26 6.25 17.21
N GLY A 47 -13.10 5.60 17.39
CA GLY A 47 -12.66 4.47 16.63
C GLY A 47 -13.32 3.15 17.05
N ARG A 48 -13.46 2.22 16.09
CA ARG A 48 -13.86 0.83 16.32
C ARG A 48 -12.86 -0.10 15.68
N GLU A 49 -12.30 -1.02 16.46
CA GLU A 49 -11.32 -1.98 15.95
C GLU A 49 -11.97 -2.99 15.00
N LYS A 50 -11.24 -3.34 13.95
CA LYS A 50 -11.57 -4.37 12.98
C LYS A 50 -10.32 -5.17 12.69
N ALA A 51 -10.33 -6.47 12.98
CA ALA A 51 -9.30 -7.41 12.56
C ALA A 51 -9.71 -8.08 11.24
N LEU A 52 -8.75 -8.32 10.37
CA LEU A 52 -8.93 -8.95 9.07
C LEU A 52 -7.83 -9.99 8.85
N GLU A 53 -8.21 -11.15 8.35
CA GLU A 53 -7.27 -12.12 7.81
C GLU A 53 -6.89 -11.77 6.36
N ALA A 54 -5.78 -12.34 5.87
CA ALA A 54 -5.36 -12.15 4.49
C ALA A 54 -6.49 -12.49 3.50
N GLY A 55 -6.70 -11.66 2.49
CA GLY A 55 -7.75 -11.82 1.48
C GLY A 55 -9.12 -11.28 1.90
N GLN A 56 -9.35 -10.92 3.16
CA GLN A 56 -10.63 -10.35 3.57
C GLN A 56 -10.78 -8.89 3.13
N LEU A 57 -11.98 -8.55 2.68
CA LEU A 57 -12.34 -7.22 2.22
C LEU A 57 -12.48 -6.23 3.40
N VAL A 58 -11.92 -5.06 3.22
CA VAL A 58 -12.28 -3.89 4.03
C VAL A 58 -13.64 -3.36 3.53
N TRP A 59 -13.75 -3.18 2.20
CA TRP A 59 -14.98 -2.88 1.43
C TRP A 59 -14.76 -3.26 -0.05
N SER A 60 -15.85 -3.34 -0.81
CA SER A 60 -15.88 -3.48 -2.27
C SER A 60 -16.12 -2.14 -2.96
N GLN A 61 -15.66 -2.03 -4.21
CA GLN A 61 -16.02 -0.93 -5.10
C GLN A 61 -17.54 -0.85 -5.23
N GLY A 62 -18.11 0.34 -5.04
CA GLY A 62 -19.55 0.59 -5.05
C GLY A 62 -20.21 0.53 -3.67
N ASP A 63 -19.59 -0.07 -2.65
CA ASP A 63 -20.12 -0.03 -1.29
C ASP A 63 -20.24 1.40 -0.78
N THR A 64 -21.21 1.66 0.09
CA THR A 64 -21.40 2.99 0.69
C THR A 64 -20.23 3.33 1.62
N GLN A 65 -19.60 4.45 1.37
CA GLN A 65 -18.56 4.98 2.24
C GLN A 65 -19.18 5.56 3.51
N ALA A 66 -18.60 5.21 4.65
CA ALA A 66 -19.09 5.65 5.97
C ALA A 66 -18.00 6.32 6.84
N GLY A 67 -16.76 6.39 6.31
CA GLY A 67 -15.61 6.93 7.02
C GLY A 67 -14.29 6.37 6.49
N ILE A 68 -13.28 6.38 7.34
CA ILE A 68 -11.95 5.87 7.02
C ILE A 68 -11.53 4.75 7.99
N TYR A 69 -10.53 3.98 7.59
CA TYR A 69 -9.90 2.95 8.41
C TYR A 69 -8.41 3.26 8.58
N LEU A 70 -7.98 3.60 9.78
CA LEU A 70 -6.56 3.73 10.14
C LEU A 70 -5.95 2.34 10.28
N ILE A 71 -4.81 2.12 9.68
CA ILE A 71 -4.09 0.85 9.75
C ILE A 71 -3.18 0.89 10.97
N SER A 72 -3.36 -0.07 11.89
CA SER A 72 -2.50 -0.25 13.07
C SER A 72 -1.44 -1.33 12.82
N GLU A 73 -1.83 -2.40 12.11
CA GLU A 73 -0.97 -3.55 11.80
C GLU A 73 -1.32 -4.11 10.41
N GLY A 74 -0.35 -4.72 9.75
CA GLY A 74 -0.54 -5.39 8.48
C GLY A 74 -0.48 -4.46 7.27
N ARG A 75 -1.07 -4.91 6.16
CA ARG A 75 -0.98 -4.23 4.88
C ARG A 75 -2.31 -4.33 4.11
N ILE A 76 -2.79 -3.21 3.60
CA ILE A 76 -4.03 -3.12 2.82
C ILE A 76 -3.70 -2.77 1.38
N ARG A 77 -4.19 -3.58 0.44
CA ARG A 77 -4.15 -3.32 -1.01
C ARG A 77 -5.43 -2.61 -1.43
N SER A 78 -5.32 -1.46 -2.08
CA SER A 78 -6.42 -0.80 -2.77
C SER A 78 -6.27 -0.97 -4.28
N TYR A 79 -7.33 -1.41 -4.95
CA TYR A 79 -7.31 -1.65 -6.39
C TYR A 79 -8.64 -1.32 -7.04
N TYR A 80 -8.58 -0.90 -8.30
CA TYR A 80 -9.74 -0.76 -9.18
C TYR A 80 -9.93 -2.05 -9.97
N ALA A 81 -11.15 -2.58 -9.99
CA ALA A 81 -11.54 -3.70 -10.82
C ALA A 81 -12.35 -3.19 -12.01
N ALA A 82 -11.82 -3.37 -13.22
CA ALA A 82 -12.51 -3.02 -14.46
C ALA A 82 -13.62 -4.05 -14.77
N PRO A 83 -14.64 -3.70 -15.58
CA PRO A 83 -15.67 -4.64 -16.00
C PRO A 83 -15.13 -5.89 -16.72
N SER A 84 -13.95 -5.82 -17.31
CA SER A 84 -13.25 -6.94 -17.92
C SER A 84 -12.63 -7.93 -16.92
N GLY A 85 -12.73 -7.66 -15.61
CA GLY A 85 -12.06 -8.41 -14.56
C GLY A 85 -10.58 -8.05 -14.36
N ARG A 86 -10.04 -7.12 -15.16
CA ARG A 86 -8.67 -6.64 -14.98
C ARG A 86 -8.59 -5.75 -13.73
N GLU A 87 -7.64 -6.04 -12.87
CA GLU A 87 -7.35 -5.22 -11.70
C GLU A 87 -6.14 -4.30 -11.93
N VAL A 88 -6.21 -3.10 -11.38
CA VAL A 88 -5.10 -2.17 -11.28
C VAL A 88 -4.90 -1.81 -9.83
N THR A 89 -3.77 -2.18 -9.25
CA THR A 89 -3.43 -1.80 -7.88
C THR A 89 -3.09 -0.31 -7.84
N LEU A 90 -3.87 0.43 -7.06
CA LEU A 90 -3.68 1.86 -6.85
C LEU A 90 -2.60 2.13 -5.82
N ALA A 91 -2.58 1.34 -4.73
CA ALA A 91 -1.57 1.44 -3.69
C ALA A 91 -1.63 0.23 -2.73
N TYR A 92 -0.50 0.01 -2.03
CA TYR A 92 -0.46 -0.67 -0.74
C TYR A 92 -0.31 0.37 0.38
N TRP A 93 -1.10 0.20 1.43
CA TRP A 93 -1.13 1.07 2.60
C TRP A 93 -0.67 0.29 3.83
N PHE A 94 0.05 0.96 4.71
CA PHE A 94 0.79 0.38 5.83
C PHE A 94 0.38 1.01 7.16
N PRO A 95 0.85 0.49 8.31
CA PRO A 95 0.61 1.09 9.60
C PRO A 95 0.94 2.59 9.63
N GLY A 96 0.03 3.37 10.22
CA GLY A 96 0.08 4.83 10.20
C GLY A 96 -0.68 5.47 9.05
N ASN A 97 -0.86 4.77 7.91
CA ASN A 97 -1.73 5.23 6.84
C ASN A 97 -3.20 4.94 7.17
N PHE A 98 -4.11 5.60 6.45
CA PHE A 98 -5.50 5.21 6.45
C PHE A 98 -5.96 4.76 5.06
N VAL A 99 -6.99 3.93 4.99
CA VAL A 99 -7.73 3.59 3.78
C VAL A 99 -9.14 4.18 3.86
N GLY A 100 -9.68 4.56 2.70
CA GLY A 100 -10.92 5.34 2.55
C GLY A 100 -10.66 6.60 1.74
N GLY A 101 -11.71 7.27 1.34
CA GLY A 101 -11.63 8.48 0.54
C GLY A 101 -11.87 8.23 -0.96
N PRO A 102 -11.87 9.29 -1.78
CA PRO A 102 -11.48 10.66 -1.42
C PRO A 102 -12.39 11.37 -0.41
N ASP A 103 -13.66 10.98 -0.31
CA ASP A 103 -14.59 11.55 0.66
C ASP A 103 -14.42 10.91 2.04
N ILE A 104 -13.46 11.42 2.83
CA ILE A 104 -13.11 10.87 4.14
C ILE A 104 -14.22 11.01 5.21
N PHE A 105 -15.17 11.89 4.98
CA PHE A 105 -16.31 12.10 5.88
C PHE A 105 -17.55 11.28 5.52
N GLY A 106 -17.49 10.59 4.38
CA GLY A 106 -18.38 9.52 3.96
C GLY A 106 -19.78 9.94 3.50
N THR A 107 -19.98 10.08 2.18
CA THR A 107 -21.32 10.28 1.62
C THR A 107 -21.52 9.61 0.24
N GLY A 108 -20.50 9.06 -0.38
CA GLY A 108 -20.58 8.45 -1.71
C GLY A 108 -20.24 6.96 -1.73
N PRO A 109 -20.22 6.34 -2.90
CA PRO A 109 -19.73 4.99 -3.06
C PRO A 109 -18.21 4.95 -3.04
N HIS A 110 -17.64 3.87 -2.53
CA HIS A 110 -16.22 3.60 -2.68
C HIS A 110 -15.86 3.43 -4.16
N MET A 111 -14.89 4.20 -4.64
CA MET A 111 -14.44 4.19 -6.04
C MET A 111 -13.57 2.97 -6.39
N TRP A 112 -13.08 2.24 -5.39
CA TRP A 112 -12.20 1.08 -5.51
C TRP A 112 -12.42 0.11 -4.37
N THR A 113 -11.94 -1.12 -4.56
CA THR A 113 -11.93 -2.17 -3.54
C THR A 113 -10.67 -2.03 -2.67
N SER A 114 -10.82 -2.33 -1.38
CA SER A 114 -9.68 -2.48 -0.46
C SER A 114 -9.74 -3.83 0.25
N VAL A 115 -8.59 -4.54 0.26
CA VAL A 115 -8.46 -5.90 0.77
C VAL A 115 -7.21 -6.01 1.65
N ALA A 116 -7.30 -6.80 2.70
CA ALA A 116 -6.14 -7.12 3.53
C ALA A 116 -5.19 -8.03 2.73
N ALA A 117 -3.98 -7.53 2.45
CA ALA A 117 -2.94 -8.30 1.76
C ALA A 117 -2.25 -9.31 2.70
N GLU A 118 -2.35 -9.09 3.99
CA GLU A 118 -1.91 -9.97 5.08
C GLU A 118 -2.81 -9.73 6.29
N ARG A 119 -2.66 -10.54 7.36
CA ARG A 119 -3.39 -10.31 8.61
C ARG A 119 -3.19 -8.87 9.07
N SER A 120 -4.30 -8.15 9.28
CA SER A 120 -4.28 -6.71 9.49
C SER A 120 -5.22 -6.30 10.63
N ARG A 121 -4.85 -5.21 11.33
CA ARG A 121 -5.71 -4.53 12.29
C ARG A 121 -5.98 -3.11 11.84
N LEU A 122 -7.24 -2.75 11.85
CA LEU A 122 -7.72 -1.45 11.43
C LEU A 122 -8.55 -0.81 12.54
N THR A 123 -8.54 0.51 12.59
CA THR A 123 -9.48 1.28 13.40
C THR A 123 -10.42 2.04 12.47
N PHE A 124 -11.69 1.64 12.42
CA PHE A 124 -12.72 2.37 11.68
C PHE A 124 -13.09 3.66 12.41
N MET A 125 -13.02 4.78 11.70
CA MET A 125 -13.41 6.11 12.18
C MET A 125 -14.62 6.59 11.39
N PRO A 126 -15.82 6.70 12.00
CA PRO A 126 -17.03 7.15 11.32
C PRO A 126 -16.88 8.58 10.79
N GLY A 127 -17.23 8.81 9.51
CA GLY A 127 -17.08 10.08 8.83
C GLY A 127 -17.70 11.28 9.57
N PRO A 128 -18.97 11.21 10.03
CA PRO A 128 -19.57 12.31 10.78
C PRO A 128 -18.85 12.65 12.09
N ALA A 129 -18.34 11.64 12.81
CA ALA A 129 -17.58 11.85 14.04
C ALA A 129 -16.21 12.44 13.74
N LEU A 130 -15.54 11.93 12.70
CA LEU A 130 -14.25 12.45 12.21
C LEU A 130 -14.37 13.91 11.77
N ARG A 131 -15.43 14.26 11.03
CA ARG A 131 -15.71 15.64 10.62
C ARG A 131 -15.87 16.58 11.80
N ARG A 132 -16.63 16.17 12.83
CA ARG A 132 -16.80 16.95 14.05
C ARG A 132 -15.45 17.21 14.74
N LEU A 133 -14.62 16.18 14.90
CA LEU A 133 -13.28 16.33 15.47
C LEU A 133 -12.39 17.27 14.65
N ALA A 134 -12.46 17.20 13.32
CA ALA A 134 -11.71 18.09 12.44
C ALA A 134 -12.16 19.55 12.56
N LEU A 135 -13.44 19.81 12.81
CA LEU A 135 -13.96 21.16 13.05
C LEU A 135 -13.57 21.72 14.43
N GLU A 136 -13.39 20.85 15.43
CA GLU A 136 -13.04 21.22 16.79
C GLU A 136 -11.51 21.34 17.02
N SER A 137 -10.70 20.64 16.21
CA SER A 137 -9.23 20.61 16.35
C SER A 137 -8.55 20.89 15.00
N PRO A 138 -7.97 22.11 14.84
CA PRO A 138 -7.19 22.46 13.65
C PRO A 138 -6.04 21.50 13.40
N THR A 139 -5.40 20.95 14.44
CA THR A 139 -4.30 19.98 14.29
C THR A 139 -4.76 18.67 13.68
N ILE A 140 -5.94 18.16 14.05
CA ILE A 140 -6.56 16.99 13.41
C ILE A 140 -6.91 17.29 11.95
N ALA A 141 -7.49 18.48 11.67
CA ALA A 141 -7.82 18.87 10.30
C ALA A 141 -6.59 18.92 9.41
N VAL A 142 -5.50 19.54 9.88
CA VAL A 142 -4.23 19.61 9.14
C VAL A 142 -3.66 18.21 8.91
N ALA A 143 -3.63 17.34 9.91
CA ALA A 143 -3.13 15.96 9.77
C ALA A 143 -3.93 15.17 8.71
N LEU A 144 -5.26 15.34 8.66
CA LEU A 144 -6.10 14.73 7.63
C LEU A 144 -5.80 15.29 6.24
N LEU A 145 -5.59 16.61 6.10
CA LEU A 145 -5.20 17.26 4.84
C LEU A 145 -3.83 16.77 4.35
N ASP A 146 -2.84 16.67 5.23
CA ASP A 146 -1.51 16.16 4.90
C ASP A 146 -1.57 14.70 4.41
N ALA A 147 -2.36 13.88 5.09
CA ALA A 147 -2.56 12.50 4.70
C ALA A 147 -3.29 12.36 3.35
N LEU A 148 -4.29 13.22 3.07
CA LEU A 148 -4.96 13.29 1.77
C LEU A 148 -4.02 13.79 0.67
N ALA A 149 -3.22 14.84 0.95
CA ALA A 149 -2.22 15.35 0.02
C ALA A 149 -1.18 14.28 -0.34
N PHE A 150 -0.80 13.44 0.64
CA PHE A 150 0.04 12.28 0.37
C PHE A 150 -0.62 11.29 -0.60
N LYS A 151 -1.86 10.90 -0.34
CA LYS A 151 -2.61 10.00 -1.24
C LYS A 151 -2.72 10.59 -2.65
N ALA A 152 -2.98 11.90 -2.76
CA ALA A 152 -3.04 12.59 -4.06
C ALA A 152 -1.71 12.52 -4.81
N ARG A 153 -0.57 12.73 -4.13
CA ARG A 153 0.77 12.54 -4.74
C ARG A 153 0.97 11.11 -5.22
N CYS A 154 0.57 10.11 -4.44
CA CYS A 154 0.67 8.71 -4.84
C CYS A 154 -0.11 8.41 -6.11
N TYR A 155 -1.37 8.87 -6.18
CA TYR A 155 -2.21 8.66 -7.35
C TYR A 155 -1.73 9.44 -8.58
N SER A 156 -1.19 10.66 -8.39
CA SER A 156 -0.58 11.45 -9.46
C SER A 156 0.64 10.75 -10.05
N ALA A 157 1.51 10.22 -9.21
CA ALA A 157 2.69 9.47 -9.67
C ALA A 157 2.28 8.17 -10.38
N MET A 158 1.24 7.46 -9.91
CA MET A 158 0.67 6.31 -10.61
C MET A 158 0.15 6.70 -12.01
N ALA A 159 -0.60 7.81 -12.11
CA ALA A 159 -1.13 8.29 -13.39
C ALA A 159 0.00 8.66 -14.36
N GLN A 160 1.04 9.34 -13.88
CA GLN A 160 2.23 9.66 -14.69
C GLN A 160 2.90 8.39 -15.20
N MET A 161 3.17 7.43 -14.31
CA MET A 161 3.79 6.16 -14.68
C MET A 161 3.00 5.42 -15.75
N LEU A 162 1.69 5.27 -15.54
CA LEU A 162 0.82 4.55 -16.47
C LEU A 162 0.69 5.27 -17.82
N GLY A 163 0.75 6.60 -17.83
CA GLY A 163 0.60 7.43 -19.02
C GLY A 163 1.88 7.65 -19.84
N THR A 164 3.06 7.56 -19.23
CA THR A 164 4.32 7.97 -19.87
C THR A 164 5.34 6.86 -20.06
N ARG A 165 5.22 5.71 -19.36
CA ARG A 165 6.20 4.63 -19.40
C ARG A 165 5.66 3.35 -20.02
N SER A 166 6.50 2.68 -20.79
CA SER A 166 6.26 1.32 -21.26
C SER A 166 6.17 0.34 -20.07
N VAL A 167 5.55 -0.81 -20.29
CA VAL A 167 5.43 -1.86 -19.25
C VAL A 167 6.81 -2.34 -18.77
N THR A 168 7.80 -2.41 -19.66
CA THR A 168 9.18 -2.79 -19.32
C THR A 168 9.83 -1.74 -18.41
N GLU A 169 9.73 -0.45 -18.76
CA GLU A 169 10.26 0.63 -17.93
C GLU A 169 9.58 0.67 -16.55
N ARG A 170 8.27 0.40 -16.49
CA ARG A 170 7.55 0.30 -15.20
C ARG A 170 8.09 -0.82 -14.34
N LEU A 171 8.36 -2.01 -14.91
CA LEU A 171 8.93 -3.13 -14.18
C LEU A 171 10.34 -2.78 -13.66
N HIS A 172 11.20 -2.22 -14.51
CA HIS A 172 12.56 -1.84 -14.11
C HIS A 172 12.55 -0.80 -12.99
N SER A 173 11.74 0.26 -13.12
CA SER A 173 11.59 1.29 -12.09
C SER A 173 11.08 0.70 -10.77
N LEU A 174 10.10 -0.21 -10.81
CA LEU A 174 9.60 -0.89 -9.63
C LEU A 174 10.67 -1.72 -8.94
N LEU A 175 11.46 -2.50 -9.70
CA LEU A 175 12.54 -3.32 -9.12
C LEU A 175 13.64 -2.46 -8.48
N ILE A 176 14.05 -1.36 -9.15
CA ILE A 176 15.01 -0.40 -8.61
C ILE A 176 14.46 0.21 -7.31
N PHE A 177 13.21 0.64 -7.30
CA PHE A 177 12.59 1.18 -6.10
C PHE A 177 12.58 0.17 -4.95
N LEU A 178 12.11 -1.06 -5.20
CA LEU A 178 12.09 -2.12 -4.19
C LEU A 178 13.49 -2.39 -3.63
N SER A 179 14.52 -2.32 -4.46
CA SER A 179 15.91 -2.47 -4.04
C SER A 179 16.38 -1.33 -3.12
N HIS A 180 15.94 -0.09 -3.37
CA HIS A 180 16.30 1.07 -2.53
C HIS A 180 15.58 1.07 -1.19
N VAL A 181 14.29 0.69 -1.17
CA VAL A 181 13.45 0.79 0.05
C VAL A 181 13.58 -0.45 0.93
N TYR A 182 13.62 -1.64 0.32
CA TYR A 182 13.64 -2.92 1.05
C TYR A 182 14.94 -3.68 0.91
N GLY A 183 15.87 -3.15 0.11
CA GLY A 183 17.14 -3.79 -0.16
C GLY A 183 18.09 -3.72 1.02
N VAL A 184 18.66 -4.87 1.36
CA VAL A 184 19.78 -4.99 2.31
C VAL A 184 21.01 -5.46 1.53
N LYS A 185 22.11 -4.71 1.61
CA LYS A 185 23.37 -5.10 0.99
C LYS A 185 23.93 -6.34 1.68
N ARG A 186 24.17 -7.42 0.91
CA ARG A 186 24.80 -8.66 1.36
C ARG A 186 25.76 -9.16 0.28
N GLY A 187 27.04 -9.27 0.59
CA GLY A 187 28.03 -9.88 -0.32
C GLY A 187 28.13 -9.24 -1.70
N GLY A 188 27.92 -7.91 -1.82
CA GLY A 188 27.93 -7.20 -3.10
C GLY A 188 26.61 -7.18 -3.85
N GLU A 189 25.60 -7.87 -3.35
CA GLU A 189 24.23 -7.91 -3.90
C GLU A 189 23.26 -7.12 -3.03
N ILE A 190 22.13 -6.70 -3.60
CA ILE A 190 21.01 -6.11 -2.87
C ILE A 190 19.92 -7.17 -2.75
N VAL A 191 19.64 -7.62 -1.53
CA VAL A 191 18.58 -8.58 -1.23
C VAL A 191 17.33 -7.84 -0.79
N VAL A 192 16.22 -7.98 -1.56
CA VAL A 192 14.91 -7.41 -1.23
C VAL A 192 14.15 -8.40 -0.37
N GLY A 193 14.00 -8.08 0.92
CA GLY A 193 13.42 -8.97 1.93
C GLY A 193 11.90 -8.99 2.00
N MET A 194 11.18 -8.28 1.11
CA MET A 194 9.71 -8.29 1.11
C MET A 194 9.13 -9.28 0.09
N PRO A 195 8.12 -10.07 0.52
CA PRO A 195 7.46 -11.01 -0.36
C PRO A 195 6.51 -10.27 -1.32
N PHE A 196 6.92 -10.09 -2.57
CA PHE A 196 6.05 -9.73 -3.67
C PHE A 196 5.90 -10.93 -4.60
N THR A 197 4.67 -11.34 -4.85
CA THR A 197 4.38 -12.34 -5.88
C THR A 197 4.51 -11.72 -7.28
N HIS A 198 4.69 -12.54 -8.31
CA HIS A 198 4.62 -12.06 -9.70
C HIS A 198 3.27 -11.39 -10.01
N GLY A 199 2.19 -11.83 -9.34
CA GLY A 199 0.87 -11.19 -9.42
C GLY A 199 0.87 -9.79 -8.80
N ASP A 200 1.49 -9.60 -7.65
CA ASP A 200 1.61 -8.29 -7.00
C ASP A 200 2.38 -7.31 -7.89
N LEU A 201 3.52 -7.73 -8.43
CA LEU A 201 4.32 -6.91 -9.35
C LEU A 201 3.51 -6.57 -10.61
N ALA A 202 2.81 -7.55 -11.19
CA ALA A 202 1.97 -7.35 -12.37
C ALA A 202 0.85 -6.33 -12.11
N ASN A 203 0.16 -6.47 -10.99
CA ASN A 203 -0.92 -5.56 -10.59
C ASN A 203 -0.41 -4.14 -10.31
N LEU A 204 0.81 -3.99 -9.77
CA LEU A 204 1.43 -2.68 -9.53
C LEU A 204 1.79 -1.95 -10.83
N ILE A 205 2.29 -2.67 -11.85
CA ILE A 205 2.70 -2.06 -13.12
C ILE A 205 1.59 -2.06 -14.19
N GLY A 206 0.40 -2.58 -13.86
CA GLY A 206 -0.71 -2.68 -14.80
C GLY A 206 -0.46 -3.68 -15.94
N SER A 207 0.13 -4.85 -15.63
CA SER A 207 0.47 -5.92 -16.58
C SER A 207 -0.19 -7.25 -16.18
N THR A 208 0.20 -8.35 -16.85
CA THR A 208 -0.23 -9.71 -16.51
C THR A 208 0.85 -10.45 -15.73
N ARG A 209 0.44 -11.37 -14.84
CA ARG A 209 1.38 -12.24 -14.10
C ARG A 209 2.31 -12.99 -15.05
N GLN A 210 1.76 -13.50 -16.17
CA GLN A 210 2.55 -14.25 -17.15
C GLN A 210 3.64 -13.37 -17.77
N TRP A 211 3.32 -12.16 -18.18
CA TRP A 211 4.29 -11.22 -18.73
C TRP A 211 5.42 -10.93 -17.74
N VAL A 212 5.08 -10.62 -16.47
CA VAL A 212 6.07 -10.38 -15.41
C VAL A 212 6.96 -11.60 -15.21
N THR A 213 6.38 -12.81 -15.18
CA THR A 213 7.14 -14.07 -15.02
C THR A 213 8.19 -14.21 -16.11
N VAL A 214 7.83 -13.97 -17.38
CA VAL A 214 8.74 -14.05 -18.51
C VAL A 214 9.85 -12.98 -18.43
N GLN A 215 9.49 -11.73 -18.10
CA GLN A 215 10.48 -10.64 -18.01
C GLN A 215 11.47 -10.85 -16.86
N LEU A 216 10.99 -11.33 -15.73
CA LEU A 216 11.88 -11.62 -14.61
C LEU A 216 12.81 -12.79 -14.92
N ALA A 217 12.34 -13.84 -15.58
CA ALA A 217 13.20 -14.94 -16.03
C ALA A 217 14.31 -14.44 -16.98
N ARG A 218 13.96 -13.56 -17.92
CA ARG A 218 14.92 -12.92 -18.81
C ARG A 218 15.96 -12.09 -18.06
N LEU A 219 15.55 -11.25 -17.11
CA LEU A 219 16.48 -10.47 -16.28
C LEU A 219 17.41 -11.37 -15.43
N GLN A 220 16.93 -12.55 -15.05
CA GLN A 220 17.74 -13.55 -14.36
C GLN A 220 18.77 -14.19 -15.30
N GLU A 221 18.40 -14.55 -16.54
CA GLU A 221 19.31 -15.07 -17.55
C GLU A 221 20.39 -14.04 -17.92
N GLU A 222 20.02 -12.76 -17.98
CA GLU A 222 20.94 -11.64 -18.22
C GLU A 222 21.83 -11.30 -17.01
N GLY A 223 21.61 -11.96 -15.84
CA GLY A 223 22.39 -11.75 -14.62
C GLY A 223 22.07 -10.43 -13.89
N VAL A 224 21.01 -9.71 -14.29
CA VAL A 224 20.59 -8.44 -13.67
C VAL A 224 19.96 -8.67 -12.30
N ILE A 225 19.18 -9.74 -12.17
CA ILE A 225 18.56 -10.15 -10.91
C ILE A 225 18.90 -11.60 -10.60
N ARG A 226 18.92 -11.93 -9.31
CA ARG A 226 19.01 -13.31 -8.84
C ARG A 226 17.80 -13.62 -7.99
N TYR A 227 17.02 -14.62 -8.38
CA TYR A 227 15.97 -15.13 -7.51
C TYR A 227 16.60 -15.89 -6.34
N VAL A 228 16.45 -15.36 -5.15
CA VAL A 228 16.30 -16.24 -4.02
C VAL A 228 14.81 -16.59 -4.01
N ILE A 229 14.46 -17.83 -4.33
CA ILE A 229 13.11 -18.34 -4.17
C ILE A 229 12.73 -18.03 -2.73
N SER A 230 12.00 -16.96 -2.51
CA SER A 230 11.37 -16.70 -1.24
C SER A 230 10.33 -17.81 -1.11
N ILE A 231 10.60 -18.73 -0.22
CA ILE A 231 9.76 -19.83 0.22
C ILE A 231 8.43 -19.25 0.70
N LEU A 232 7.49 -19.03 -0.21
CA LEU A 232 6.13 -18.60 0.08
C LEU A 232 5.10 -19.29 -0.82
N ASP A 233 5.45 -20.47 -1.33
CA ASP A 233 4.46 -21.42 -1.80
C ASP A 233 4.49 -22.67 -0.92
N LEU A 234 4.33 -22.45 0.40
CA LEU A 234 4.14 -23.55 1.36
C LEU A 234 2.74 -24.16 1.29
N SER A 235 1.86 -23.65 0.44
CA SER A 235 0.52 -24.25 0.25
C SER A 235 0.54 -25.54 -0.58
N THR A 236 1.64 -25.86 -1.28
CA THR A 236 1.79 -27.10 -2.05
C THR A 236 2.57 -28.20 -1.34
N LEU A 237 3.19 -27.94 -0.19
CA LEU A 237 3.99 -28.92 0.55
C LEU A 237 3.18 -29.71 1.61
N GLY A 238 1.89 -29.43 1.77
CA GLY A 238 1.01 -30.06 2.75
C GLY A 238 0.11 -31.18 2.23
N GLN A 239 0.16 -31.58 0.95
CA GLN A 239 -0.73 -32.60 0.37
C GLN A 239 0.00 -33.85 -0.15
N GLY A 240 1.09 -34.22 0.45
CA GLY A 240 1.86 -35.40 -0.02
C GLY A 240 2.47 -36.25 1.06
N MET A 241 1.77 -36.44 2.20
CA MET A 241 2.12 -37.47 3.17
C MET A 241 0.85 -37.94 3.90
N GLU A 242 0.13 -38.83 3.25
CA GLU A 242 -0.63 -39.93 3.84
C GLU A 242 -0.32 -41.20 3.07
#